data_093afaa087d50272eeadb66b99659042
#
_entry.id   093afaa087d50272eeadb66b99659042
#
_cell.length_a   1.000
_cell.length_b   1.000
_cell.length_c   1.000
_cell.angle_alpha   90.00
_cell.angle_beta   90.00
_cell.angle_gamma   90.00
#
_symmetry.space_group_name_H-M   'P 1'
#
loop_
_entity.id
_entity.type
_entity.pdbx_description
1 polymer ?
#
loop_
_entity_poly.entity_id
_entity_poly.type
_entity_poly.pdbx_seq_one_letter_code
_entity_poly.pdbx_strand_id
1 'polypeptide(L)'
;MNYLNHFLNNRLKIKKESKYSLIIGETPSKGARSPKLWNRVYKAQKSKIRMYPADVSKNNINNLLRFLKNEKNYLGGSVTAPYKVLIMKYLDNIDKNAKKIGSVNTIVKNKNKLSGFNTDFFGSLEAIKKIKKQKKILILGAGGAARPVILSLTKKFKNSEFIFYNRNSNKIKNLAKELEIKNNFKIIKNLKHILNIKDFSLVVNTTSVGFDSWVKKNKELFNLKFFTPFSNLIKIKKIKSKNQSKFINKNKELLMTDRMNIKKFFLNRPNIEFLDIIYNPKKTKLLKIAEFYGNKIYNGLEMNLTQAIKSFMIVNKSNSYNFIKKKMINNG
;
A
#
# COMPACT_ATOMS: atom_id res chain seq x y z
N MET A 1 -23.64 -6.55 -23.13
CA MET A 1 -23.26 -5.54 -22.14
C MET A 1 -22.46 -6.22 -21.04
N ASN A 2 -21.34 -5.69 -20.62
CA ASN A 2 -20.50 -6.39 -19.64
C ASN A 2 -21.12 -6.20 -18.25
N TYR A 3 -21.85 -7.21 -17.74
CA TYR A 3 -22.58 -7.18 -16.47
C TYR A 3 -21.68 -6.78 -15.27
N LEU A 4 -20.37 -7.07 -15.38
CA LEU A 4 -19.36 -6.61 -14.41
C LEU A 4 -19.44 -5.11 -14.12
N ASN A 5 -19.71 -4.29 -15.13
CA ASN A 5 -19.73 -2.82 -14.98
C ASN A 5 -20.83 -2.30 -14.05
N HIS A 6 -21.87 -3.08 -13.74
CA HIS A 6 -22.90 -2.72 -12.76
C HIS A 6 -22.33 -2.60 -11.32
N PHE A 7 -21.23 -3.30 -11.04
CA PHE A 7 -20.59 -3.27 -9.72
C PHE A 7 -19.48 -2.23 -9.60
N LEU A 8 -19.09 -1.58 -10.71
CA LEU A 8 -17.92 -0.70 -10.78
C LEU A 8 -18.30 0.76 -10.86
N ASN A 9 -17.44 1.61 -10.28
CA ASN A 9 -17.51 3.07 -10.41
C ASN A 9 -16.79 3.61 -11.65
N ASN A 10 -16.05 2.74 -12.36
CA ASN A 10 -15.43 3.01 -13.64
C ASN A 10 -15.92 2.00 -14.68
N ARG A 11 -15.81 2.35 -15.96
CA ARG A 11 -16.24 1.49 -17.07
C ARG A 11 -15.06 0.71 -17.64
N LEU A 12 -15.16 -0.60 -17.68
CA LEU A 12 -14.18 -1.49 -18.28
C LEU A 12 -14.66 -2.01 -19.65
N LYS A 13 -13.77 -1.95 -20.65
CA LYS A 13 -13.98 -2.54 -21.96
C LYS A 13 -13.21 -3.88 -22.03
N ILE A 14 -13.85 -4.97 -21.61
CA ILE A 14 -13.28 -6.33 -21.69
C ILE A 14 -13.84 -6.99 -22.95
N LYS A 15 -12.97 -7.54 -23.79
CA LYS A 15 -13.39 -8.28 -24.99
C LYS A 15 -14.17 -9.52 -24.56
N LYS A 16 -15.28 -9.80 -25.27
CA LYS A 16 -16.10 -11.00 -25.07
C LYS A 16 -15.21 -12.25 -25.12
N GLU A 17 -15.47 -13.20 -24.23
CA GLU A 17 -14.73 -14.50 -24.13
C GLU A 17 -13.23 -14.40 -23.77
N SER A 18 -12.67 -13.21 -23.57
CA SER A 18 -11.28 -13.09 -23.15
C SER A 18 -11.13 -13.28 -21.64
N LYS A 19 -10.21 -14.15 -21.22
CA LYS A 19 -9.81 -14.25 -19.81
C LYS A 19 -9.19 -12.94 -19.33
N TYR A 20 -9.46 -12.59 -18.07
CA TYR A 20 -8.98 -11.34 -17.50
C TYR A 20 -8.68 -11.43 -16.00
N SER A 21 -7.87 -10.50 -15.53
CA SER A 21 -7.59 -10.26 -14.11
C SER A 21 -8.02 -8.86 -13.70
N LEU A 22 -8.28 -8.66 -12.41
CA LEU A 22 -8.64 -7.35 -11.86
C LEU A 22 -7.68 -6.93 -10.75
N ILE A 23 -7.46 -5.62 -10.60
CA ILE A 23 -7.06 -5.06 -9.33
C ILE A 23 -8.26 -4.34 -8.73
N ILE A 24 -8.74 -4.83 -7.57
CA ILE A 24 -9.94 -4.36 -6.89
C ILE A 24 -9.56 -3.37 -5.79
N GLY A 25 -10.17 -2.21 -5.79
CA GLY A 25 -9.95 -1.17 -4.79
C GLY A 25 -10.97 -0.04 -4.89
N GLU A 26 -10.84 1.00 -4.07
CA GLU A 26 -11.74 2.15 -4.14
C GLU A 26 -11.53 2.96 -5.43
N THR A 27 -10.26 3.18 -5.83
CA THR A 27 -9.90 3.94 -7.03
C THR A 27 -8.58 3.44 -7.66
N PRO A 28 -8.40 2.15 -7.95
CA PRO A 28 -7.16 1.63 -8.53
C PRO A 28 -6.86 2.20 -9.92
N SER A 29 -7.86 2.66 -10.68
CA SER A 29 -7.68 3.35 -11.96
C SER A 29 -6.82 4.62 -11.85
N LYS A 30 -6.70 5.20 -10.65
CA LYS A 30 -5.98 6.46 -10.41
C LYS A 30 -4.53 6.29 -9.94
N GLY A 31 -3.88 5.16 -10.22
CA GLY A 31 -2.45 5.06 -9.90
C GLY A 31 -1.96 3.68 -9.48
N ALA A 32 -2.77 2.62 -9.55
CA ALA A 32 -2.29 1.27 -9.30
C ALA A 32 -1.34 0.82 -10.41
N ARG A 33 -0.16 0.32 -10.02
CA ARG A 33 0.86 -0.14 -10.98
C ARG A 33 0.61 -1.55 -11.52
N SER A 34 -0.11 -2.39 -10.77
CA SER A 34 -0.29 -3.80 -11.13
C SER A 34 -0.80 -4.02 -12.56
N PRO A 35 -1.80 -3.27 -13.08
CA PRO A 35 -2.23 -3.46 -14.47
C PRO A 35 -1.10 -3.21 -15.47
N LYS A 36 -0.31 -2.15 -15.28
CA LYS A 36 0.83 -1.85 -16.16
C LYS A 36 1.88 -2.96 -16.10
N LEU A 37 2.22 -3.45 -14.93
CA LEU A 37 3.23 -4.49 -14.73
C LEU A 37 2.79 -5.83 -15.31
N TRP A 38 1.56 -6.27 -15.00
CA TRP A 38 1.04 -7.55 -15.45
C TRP A 38 0.82 -7.59 -16.95
N ASN A 39 0.29 -6.51 -17.54
CA ASN A 39 0.02 -6.44 -18.96
C ASN A 39 1.30 -6.46 -19.81
N ARG A 40 2.44 -6.02 -19.27
CA ARG A 40 3.75 -6.22 -19.93
C ARG A 40 4.12 -7.69 -20.01
N VAL A 41 3.90 -8.46 -18.93
CA VAL A 41 4.17 -9.90 -18.95
C VAL A 41 3.23 -10.61 -19.92
N TYR A 42 1.93 -10.34 -19.85
CA TYR A 42 0.95 -10.92 -20.78
C TYR A 42 1.29 -10.60 -22.25
N LYS A 43 1.70 -9.35 -22.55
CA LYS A 43 2.15 -8.98 -23.91
C LYS A 43 3.38 -9.79 -24.33
N ALA A 44 4.38 -9.94 -23.46
CA ALA A 44 5.59 -10.69 -23.73
C ALA A 44 5.32 -12.20 -23.94
N GLN A 45 4.28 -12.74 -23.32
CA GLN A 45 3.80 -14.10 -23.50
C GLN A 45 2.86 -14.26 -24.72
N LYS A 46 2.64 -13.22 -25.51
CA LYS A 46 1.65 -13.17 -26.61
C LYS A 46 0.23 -13.57 -26.15
N SER A 47 -0.08 -13.39 -24.87
CA SER A 47 -1.36 -13.75 -24.26
C SER A 47 -2.44 -12.71 -24.54
N LYS A 48 -3.67 -13.16 -24.79
CA LYS A 48 -4.87 -12.30 -24.90
C LYS A 48 -5.39 -11.80 -23.54
N ILE A 49 -4.87 -12.35 -22.43
CA ILE A 49 -5.25 -11.94 -21.07
C ILE A 49 -4.82 -10.49 -20.80
N ARG A 50 -5.65 -9.77 -20.05
CA ARG A 50 -5.34 -8.42 -19.56
C ARG A 50 -5.78 -8.26 -18.11
N MET A 51 -5.04 -7.42 -17.37
CA MET A 51 -5.44 -6.96 -16.05
C MET A 51 -6.03 -5.56 -16.15
N TYR A 52 -7.18 -5.36 -15.50
CA TYR A 52 -7.91 -4.10 -15.49
C TYR A 52 -8.06 -3.54 -14.07
N PRO A 53 -8.07 -2.20 -13.90
CA PRO A 53 -8.37 -1.57 -12.62
C PRO A 53 -9.90 -1.53 -12.39
N ALA A 54 -10.38 -2.14 -11.33
CA ALA A 54 -11.78 -2.17 -10.94
C ALA A 54 -12.01 -1.21 -9.75
N ASP A 55 -12.52 -0.02 -10.03
CA ASP A 55 -12.93 0.94 -9.00
C ASP A 55 -14.28 0.52 -8.42
N VAL A 56 -14.31 0.19 -7.13
CA VAL A 56 -15.48 -0.39 -6.48
C VAL A 56 -15.82 0.36 -5.20
N SER A 57 -17.09 0.67 -5.00
CA SER A 57 -17.55 1.20 -3.71
C SER A 57 -17.59 0.10 -2.64
N LYS A 58 -17.46 0.48 -1.37
CA LYS A 58 -17.51 -0.46 -0.25
C LYS A 58 -18.77 -1.33 -0.26
N ASN A 59 -19.91 -0.74 -0.61
CA ASN A 59 -21.21 -1.42 -0.61
C ASN A 59 -21.31 -2.49 -1.71
N ASN A 60 -20.58 -2.32 -2.81
CA ASN A 60 -20.63 -3.24 -3.97
C ASN A 60 -19.61 -4.39 -3.88
N ILE A 61 -18.67 -4.38 -2.92
CA ILE A 61 -17.63 -5.42 -2.83
C ILE A 61 -18.20 -6.82 -2.76
N ASN A 62 -19.20 -7.05 -1.90
CA ASN A 62 -19.81 -8.38 -1.75
C ASN A 62 -20.46 -8.87 -3.04
N ASN A 63 -21.26 -8.00 -3.68
CA ASN A 63 -21.96 -8.32 -4.92
C ASN A 63 -20.98 -8.59 -6.07
N LEU A 64 -19.92 -7.77 -6.18
CA LEU A 64 -18.84 -8.02 -7.14
C LEU A 64 -18.20 -9.40 -6.93
N LEU A 65 -17.84 -9.76 -5.70
CA LEU A 65 -17.19 -11.05 -5.43
C LEU A 65 -18.11 -12.24 -5.70
N ARG A 66 -19.40 -12.14 -5.36
CA ARG A 66 -20.42 -13.15 -5.75
C ARG A 66 -20.49 -13.34 -7.25
N PHE A 67 -20.50 -12.24 -8.02
CA PHE A 67 -20.46 -12.28 -9.48
C PHE A 67 -19.17 -12.95 -9.97
N LEU A 68 -18.01 -12.54 -9.45
CA LEU A 68 -16.71 -13.05 -9.88
C LEU A 68 -16.49 -14.54 -9.58
N LYS A 69 -17.16 -15.11 -8.56
CA LYS A 69 -17.14 -16.55 -8.31
C LYS A 69 -17.71 -17.34 -9.50
N ASN A 70 -18.74 -16.85 -10.14
CA ASN A 70 -19.42 -17.51 -11.26
C ASN A 70 -18.90 -17.07 -12.63
N GLU A 71 -18.10 -16.01 -12.72
CA GLU A 71 -17.59 -15.47 -13.98
C GLU A 71 -16.46 -16.34 -14.55
N LYS A 72 -16.75 -17.08 -15.62
CA LYS A 72 -15.83 -18.08 -16.24
C LYS A 72 -14.49 -17.51 -16.65
N ASN A 73 -14.47 -16.27 -17.12
CA ASN A 73 -13.29 -15.61 -17.69
C ASN A 73 -12.43 -14.88 -16.65
N TYR A 74 -12.90 -14.74 -15.41
CA TYR A 74 -12.12 -14.14 -14.33
C TYR A 74 -11.11 -15.14 -13.75
N LEU A 75 -9.83 -14.76 -13.72
CA LEU A 75 -8.74 -15.61 -13.20
C LEU A 75 -8.42 -15.33 -11.74
N GLY A 76 -8.66 -14.11 -11.29
CA GLY A 76 -8.17 -13.59 -10.04
C GLY A 76 -7.49 -12.25 -10.23
N GLY A 77 -6.65 -11.84 -9.29
CA GLY A 77 -5.91 -10.59 -9.42
C GLY A 77 -5.50 -9.99 -8.08
N SER A 78 -5.32 -8.68 -8.03
CA SER A 78 -4.84 -7.98 -6.86
C SER A 78 -5.96 -7.27 -6.10
N VAL A 79 -5.74 -7.03 -4.81
CA VAL A 79 -6.58 -6.18 -3.95
C VAL A 79 -5.74 -5.03 -3.40
N THR A 80 -6.26 -3.82 -3.49
CA THR A 80 -5.60 -2.62 -2.96
C THR A 80 -6.45 -1.89 -1.91
N ALA A 81 -5.93 -0.81 -1.40
CA ALA A 81 -6.62 0.00 -0.39
C ALA A 81 -8.02 0.45 -0.86
N PRO A 82 -8.99 0.52 0.05
CA PRO A 82 -8.89 0.20 1.49
C PRO A 82 -9.29 -1.25 1.84
N TYR A 83 -9.44 -2.15 0.86
CA TYR A 83 -10.19 -3.40 0.99
C TYR A 83 -9.40 -4.61 1.44
N LYS A 84 -8.07 -4.55 1.60
CA LYS A 84 -7.21 -5.69 1.93
C LYS A 84 -7.62 -6.49 3.18
N VAL A 85 -8.19 -5.83 4.18
CA VAL A 85 -8.74 -6.47 5.40
C VAL A 85 -10.20 -6.86 5.19
N LEU A 86 -11.01 -5.93 4.67
CA LEU A 86 -12.45 -6.13 4.49
C LEU A 86 -12.76 -7.35 3.62
N ILE A 87 -12.00 -7.54 2.54
CA ILE A 87 -12.30 -8.56 1.51
C ILE A 87 -12.22 -9.98 2.05
N MET A 88 -11.48 -10.19 3.14
CA MET A 88 -11.33 -11.51 3.77
C MET A 88 -12.67 -12.14 4.18
N LYS A 89 -13.65 -11.30 4.54
CA LYS A 89 -14.99 -11.76 4.95
C LYS A 89 -15.78 -12.43 3.83
N TYR A 90 -15.40 -12.22 2.58
CA TYR A 90 -16.14 -12.65 1.39
C TYR A 90 -15.43 -13.72 0.57
N LEU A 91 -14.26 -14.19 1.05
CA LEU A 91 -13.46 -15.22 0.39
C LEU A 91 -13.80 -16.60 0.96
N ASP A 92 -13.75 -17.61 0.11
CA ASP A 92 -14.04 -19.00 0.51
C ASP A 92 -12.87 -19.61 1.27
N ASN A 93 -11.65 -19.28 0.86
CA ASN A 93 -10.43 -19.76 1.49
C ASN A 93 -9.44 -18.61 1.69
N ILE A 94 -8.66 -18.69 2.75
CA ILE A 94 -7.56 -17.74 3.02
C ILE A 94 -6.31 -18.54 3.34
N ASP A 95 -5.25 -18.25 2.60
CA ASP A 95 -3.92 -18.83 2.84
C ASP A 95 -3.45 -18.60 4.28
N LYS A 96 -2.72 -19.57 4.84
CA LYS A 96 -2.25 -19.54 6.24
C LYS A 96 -1.47 -18.26 6.57
N ASN A 97 -0.59 -17.79 5.65
CA ASN A 97 0.16 -16.56 5.87
C ASN A 97 -0.74 -15.32 5.78
N ALA A 98 -1.68 -15.27 4.80
CA ALA A 98 -2.64 -14.17 4.69
C ALA A 98 -3.56 -14.09 5.91
N LYS A 99 -3.98 -15.24 6.46
CA LYS A 99 -4.76 -15.33 7.70
C LYS A 99 -3.97 -14.79 8.89
N LYS A 100 -2.70 -15.20 9.05
CA LYS A 100 -1.81 -14.70 10.11
C LYS A 100 -1.54 -13.21 10.00
N ILE A 101 -1.38 -12.67 8.79
CA ILE A 101 -1.19 -11.24 8.52
C ILE A 101 -2.48 -10.46 8.77
N GLY A 102 -3.65 -11.09 8.62
CA GLY A 102 -4.96 -10.46 8.72
C GLY A 102 -5.25 -9.50 7.54
N SER A 103 -4.68 -9.78 6.36
CA SER A 103 -4.99 -9.02 5.13
C SER A 103 -4.69 -9.83 3.88
N VAL A 104 -5.46 -9.58 2.80
CA VAL A 104 -5.33 -10.18 1.48
C VAL A 104 -5.05 -9.10 0.46
N ASN A 105 -4.03 -9.30 -0.38
CA ASN A 105 -3.72 -8.45 -1.53
C ASN A 105 -3.81 -9.16 -2.87
N THR A 106 -4.06 -10.48 -2.86
CA THR A 106 -4.14 -11.32 -4.07
C THR A 106 -5.31 -12.29 -3.94
N ILE A 107 -6.13 -12.39 -4.97
CA ILE A 107 -7.23 -13.33 -5.07
C ILE A 107 -6.96 -14.27 -6.23
N VAL A 108 -7.21 -15.57 -6.04
CA VAL A 108 -7.21 -16.58 -7.10
C VAL A 108 -8.60 -17.17 -7.20
N LYS A 109 -9.11 -17.29 -8.41
CA LYS A 109 -10.32 -18.04 -8.68
C LYS A 109 -9.98 -19.48 -9.09
N ASN A 110 -10.59 -20.44 -8.43
CA ASN A 110 -10.54 -21.84 -8.80
C ASN A 110 -11.95 -22.40 -8.80
N LYS A 111 -12.45 -22.81 -9.97
CA LYS A 111 -13.87 -23.13 -10.18
C LYS A 111 -14.74 -21.96 -9.66
N ASN A 112 -15.69 -22.23 -8.77
CA ASN A 112 -16.57 -21.22 -8.18
C ASN A 112 -16.11 -20.75 -6.79
N LYS A 113 -14.83 -20.93 -6.43
CA LYS A 113 -14.26 -20.51 -5.16
C LYS A 113 -13.21 -19.43 -5.35
N LEU A 114 -13.17 -18.45 -4.43
CA LEU A 114 -12.16 -17.39 -4.36
C LEU A 114 -11.25 -17.66 -3.16
N SER A 115 -9.95 -17.75 -3.42
CA SER A 115 -8.92 -17.95 -2.41
C SER A 115 -8.03 -16.72 -2.27
N GLY A 116 -7.80 -16.26 -1.03
CA GLY A 116 -7.03 -15.06 -0.72
C GLY A 116 -5.62 -15.35 -0.25
N PHE A 117 -4.66 -14.55 -0.75
CA PHE A 117 -3.23 -14.63 -0.42
C PHE A 117 -2.69 -13.26 -0.05
N ASN A 118 -1.53 -13.23 0.63
CA ASN A 118 -0.81 -11.99 0.90
C ASN A 118 0.61 -12.03 0.34
N THR A 119 0.84 -11.34 -0.76
CA THR A 119 2.16 -11.21 -1.39
C THR A 119 2.91 -9.95 -0.96
N ASP A 120 2.26 -9.00 -0.28
CA ASP A 120 2.92 -7.82 0.29
C ASP A 120 4.00 -8.22 1.30
N PHE A 121 3.84 -9.36 1.98
CA PHE A 121 4.83 -9.88 2.91
C PHE A 121 6.18 -10.18 2.24
N PHE A 122 6.17 -10.83 1.09
CA PHE A 122 7.39 -11.07 0.31
C PHE A 122 8.02 -9.76 -0.17
N GLY A 123 7.17 -8.80 -0.59
CA GLY A 123 7.63 -7.47 -0.96
C GLY A 123 8.26 -6.73 0.22
N SER A 124 7.68 -6.82 1.42
CA SER A 124 8.23 -6.17 2.60
C SER A 124 9.55 -6.77 3.05
N LEU A 125 9.70 -8.09 2.98
CA LEU A 125 10.97 -8.77 3.26
C LEU A 125 12.07 -8.27 2.32
N GLU A 126 11.79 -8.14 1.02
CA GLU A 126 12.77 -7.64 0.06
C GLU A 126 13.13 -6.17 0.32
N ALA A 127 12.14 -5.32 0.63
CA ALA A 127 12.38 -3.91 0.95
C ALA A 127 13.27 -3.70 2.17
N ILE A 128 13.12 -4.54 3.21
CA ILE A 128 13.92 -4.42 4.45
C ILE A 128 15.24 -5.20 4.39
N LYS A 129 15.51 -5.96 3.33
CA LYS A 129 16.68 -6.84 3.23
C LYS A 129 18.00 -6.10 3.46
N LYS A 130 18.13 -4.90 2.88
CA LYS A 130 19.31 -4.05 2.96
C LYS A 130 19.43 -3.21 4.23
N ILE A 131 18.37 -3.16 5.04
CA ILE A 131 18.35 -2.41 6.31
C ILE A 131 19.15 -3.21 7.33
N LYS A 132 20.16 -2.57 7.93
CA LYS A 132 21.04 -3.19 8.91
C LYS A 132 20.36 -3.33 10.29
N LYS A 133 21.11 -3.78 11.32
CA LYS A 133 20.63 -3.89 12.71
C LYS A 133 20.06 -2.56 13.21
N GLN A 134 18.87 -2.60 13.80
CA GLN A 134 18.15 -1.43 14.30
C GLN A 134 17.94 -1.57 15.82
N LYS A 135 17.98 -0.46 16.54
CA LYS A 135 17.73 -0.42 17.99
C LYS A 135 16.31 0.06 18.30
N LYS A 136 15.90 1.20 17.75
CA LYS A 136 14.59 1.82 17.98
C LYS A 136 13.93 2.20 16.66
N ILE A 137 12.75 1.65 16.40
CA ILE A 137 12.06 1.73 15.12
C ILE A 137 10.74 2.49 15.29
N LEU A 138 10.59 3.62 14.57
CA LEU A 138 9.32 4.34 14.49
C LEU A 138 8.50 3.84 13.30
N ILE A 139 7.29 3.36 13.56
CA ILE A 139 6.33 2.95 12.52
C ILE A 139 5.16 3.93 12.49
N LEU A 140 4.94 4.53 11.34
CA LEU A 140 3.86 5.47 11.06
C LEU A 140 2.77 4.75 10.25
N GLY A 141 1.60 4.56 10.88
CA GLY A 141 0.43 3.93 10.25
C GLY A 141 0.10 2.52 10.77
N ALA A 142 -1.19 2.14 10.60
CA ALA A 142 -1.75 0.85 11.02
C ALA A 142 -2.83 0.35 10.03
N GLY A 143 -2.61 0.55 8.73
CA GLY A 143 -3.51 0.07 7.67
C GLY A 143 -3.20 -1.35 7.21
N GLY A 144 -3.95 -1.84 6.22
CA GLY A 144 -3.74 -3.18 5.65
C GLY A 144 -2.34 -3.39 5.04
N ALA A 145 -1.73 -2.34 4.48
CA ALA A 145 -0.36 -2.39 3.98
C ALA A 145 0.71 -2.36 5.09
N ALA A 146 0.36 -1.85 6.28
CA ALA A 146 1.26 -1.84 7.44
C ALA A 146 1.49 -3.25 8.01
N ARG A 147 0.47 -4.11 7.98
CA ARG A 147 0.49 -5.46 8.58
C ARG A 147 1.67 -6.32 8.12
N PRO A 148 1.87 -6.57 6.81
CA PRO A 148 3.00 -7.37 6.34
C PRO A 148 4.36 -6.71 6.62
N VAL A 149 4.44 -5.38 6.59
CA VAL A 149 5.67 -4.63 6.90
C VAL A 149 6.05 -4.78 8.37
N ILE A 150 5.08 -4.57 9.28
CA ILE A 150 5.28 -4.73 10.73
C ILE A 150 5.72 -6.15 11.04
N LEU A 151 5.01 -7.15 10.50
CA LEU A 151 5.38 -8.56 10.73
C LEU A 151 6.79 -8.88 10.23
N SER A 152 7.20 -8.32 9.10
CA SER A 152 8.55 -8.50 8.56
C SER A 152 9.61 -7.84 9.45
N LEU A 153 9.35 -6.61 9.91
CA LEU A 153 10.26 -5.86 10.77
C LEU A 153 10.41 -6.53 12.15
N THR A 154 9.31 -6.92 12.79
CA THR A 154 9.35 -7.57 14.12
C THR A 154 10.05 -8.91 14.09
N LYS A 155 9.93 -9.66 12.99
CA LYS A 155 10.68 -10.91 12.79
C LYS A 155 12.17 -10.67 12.56
N LYS A 156 12.52 -9.66 11.77
CA LYS A 156 13.93 -9.35 11.46
C LYS A 156 14.66 -8.71 12.64
N PHE A 157 14.01 -7.79 13.34
CA PHE A 157 14.61 -7.00 14.42
C PHE A 157 14.02 -7.38 15.78
N LYS A 158 14.22 -8.63 16.19
CA LYS A 158 13.61 -9.22 17.40
C LYS A 158 13.90 -8.44 18.68
N ASN A 159 15.10 -7.89 18.80
CA ASN A 159 15.57 -7.18 20.00
C ASN A 159 15.39 -5.64 19.91
N SER A 160 14.66 -5.14 18.93
CA SER A 160 14.42 -3.71 18.78
C SER A 160 13.21 -3.25 19.58
N GLU A 161 13.26 -2.00 20.06
CA GLU A 161 12.09 -1.28 20.57
C GLU A 161 11.28 -0.72 19.39
N PHE A 162 9.98 -0.99 19.37
CA PHE A 162 9.07 -0.48 18.35
C PHE A 162 8.21 0.64 18.90
N ILE A 163 8.22 1.79 18.24
CA ILE A 163 7.36 2.93 18.55
C ILE A 163 6.31 3.04 17.45
N PHE A 164 5.05 2.90 17.82
CA PHE A 164 3.95 2.99 16.86
C PHE A 164 3.20 4.31 16.99
N TYR A 165 2.93 4.93 15.84
CA TYR A 165 2.05 6.08 15.75
C TYR A 165 0.99 5.88 14.68
N ASN A 166 -0.25 6.09 15.07
CA ASN A 166 -1.39 6.19 14.14
C ASN A 166 -2.43 7.13 14.74
N ARG A 167 -3.12 7.91 13.93
CA ARG A 167 -4.17 8.83 14.37
C ARG A 167 -5.24 8.18 15.25
N ASN A 168 -5.53 6.91 15.03
CA ASN A 168 -6.38 6.09 15.89
C ASN A 168 -5.51 5.02 16.55
N SER A 169 -5.18 5.22 17.83
CA SER A 169 -4.32 4.32 18.61
C SER A 169 -4.93 2.93 18.83
N ASN A 170 -6.26 2.80 18.85
CA ASN A 170 -6.92 1.50 19.00
C ASN A 170 -6.65 0.58 17.80
N LYS A 171 -6.46 1.15 16.59
CA LYS A 171 -6.04 0.34 15.43
C LYS A 171 -4.69 -0.31 15.62
N ILE A 172 -3.75 0.35 16.32
CA ILE A 172 -2.44 -0.25 16.62
C ILE A 172 -2.56 -1.33 17.68
N LYS A 173 -3.34 -1.10 18.75
CA LYS A 173 -3.58 -2.11 19.80
C LYS A 173 -4.15 -3.40 19.21
N ASN A 174 -5.19 -3.27 18.38
CA ASN A 174 -5.79 -4.42 17.70
C ASN A 174 -4.81 -5.12 16.76
N LEU A 175 -4.05 -4.33 15.97
CA LEU A 175 -3.04 -4.87 15.07
C LEU A 175 -1.93 -5.60 15.83
N ALA A 176 -1.42 -5.06 16.93
CA ALA A 176 -0.39 -5.69 17.75
C ALA A 176 -0.88 -7.04 18.33
N LYS A 177 -2.13 -7.09 18.81
CA LYS A 177 -2.78 -8.32 19.28
C LYS A 177 -2.93 -9.34 18.15
N GLU A 178 -3.49 -8.93 17.00
CA GLU A 178 -3.75 -9.80 15.85
C GLU A 178 -2.45 -10.35 15.21
N LEU A 179 -1.36 -9.58 15.25
CA LEU A 179 -0.04 -10.01 14.73
C LEU A 179 0.81 -10.71 15.80
N GLU A 180 0.31 -10.86 17.02
CA GLU A 180 1.03 -11.46 18.15
C GLU A 180 2.44 -10.85 18.34
N ILE A 181 2.52 -9.52 18.36
CA ILE A 181 3.80 -8.82 18.48
C ILE A 181 4.38 -9.05 19.88
N LYS A 182 5.52 -9.76 19.95
CA LYS A 182 6.23 -10.07 21.20
C LYS A 182 7.37 -9.11 21.52
N ASN A 183 7.72 -8.23 20.57
CA ASN A 183 8.78 -7.24 20.76
C ASN A 183 8.36 -6.18 21.78
N ASN A 184 9.36 -5.54 22.43
CA ASN A 184 9.09 -4.35 23.22
C ASN A 184 8.52 -3.23 22.32
N PHE A 185 7.32 -2.74 22.63
CA PHE A 185 6.71 -1.68 21.85
C PHE A 185 5.94 -0.66 22.69
N LYS A 186 5.89 0.57 22.19
CA LYS A 186 5.11 1.67 22.75
C LYS A 186 4.17 2.25 21.70
N ILE A 187 2.99 2.69 22.14
CA ILE A 187 2.00 3.35 21.27
C ILE A 187 1.96 4.83 21.65
N ILE A 188 2.31 5.69 20.70
CA ILE A 188 2.26 7.14 20.88
C ILE A 188 0.94 7.68 20.32
N LYS A 189 0.19 8.40 21.13
CA LYS A 189 -1.10 8.99 20.76
C LYS A 189 -0.97 10.39 20.14
N ASN A 190 0.07 11.13 20.50
CA ASN A 190 0.27 12.50 20.06
C ASN A 190 1.58 12.65 19.29
N LEU A 191 1.50 13.27 18.10
CA LEU A 191 2.66 13.53 17.27
C LEU A 191 3.75 14.36 18.00
N LYS A 192 3.37 15.30 18.84
CA LYS A 192 4.32 16.10 19.64
C LYS A 192 5.24 15.22 20.49
N HIS A 193 4.73 14.10 21.02
CA HIS A 193 5.56 13.18 21.82
C HIS A 193 6.63 12.49 20.96
N ILE A 194 6.34 12.19 19.68
CA ILE A 194 7.34 11.63 18.76
C ILE A 194 8.50 12.61 18.55
N LEU A 195 8.19 13.91 18.48
CA LEU A 195 9.21 14.96 18.28
C LEU A 195 10.19 15.08 19.47
N ASN A 196 9.82 14.55 20.63
CA ASN A 196 10.64 14.56 21.85
C ASN A 196 11.44 13.26 22.07
N ILE A 197 11.07 12.15 21.41
CA ILE A 197 11.83 10.88 21.50
C ILE A 197 13.09 11.00 20.67
N LYS A 198 14.24 10.73 21.28
CA LYS A 198 15.55 10.66 20.63
C LYS A 198 15.85 9.22 20.18
N ASP A 199 16.97 9.05 19.47
CA ASP A 199 17.62 7.75 19.17
C ASP A 199 16.82 6.79 18.29
N PHE A 200 15.92 7.29 17.43
CA PHE A 200 15.40 6.48 16.36
C PHE A 200 16.53 6.06 15.40
N SER A 201 16.60 4.77 15.09
CA SER A 201 17.53 4.24 14.09
C SER A 201 16.85 3.98 12.74
N LEU A 202 15.53 3.74 12.75
CA LEU A 202 14.72 3.55 11.55
C LEU A 202 13.35 4.22 11.71
N VAL A 203 12.92 4.92 10.66
CA VAL A 203 11.55 5.44 10.50
C VAL A 203 10.88 4.77 9.32
N VAL A 204 9.71 4.20 9.52
CA VAL A 204 8.95 3.48 8.50
C VAL A 204 7.60 4.14 8.27
N ASN A 205 7.39 4.72 7.08
CA ASN A 205 6.08 5.20 6.67
C ASN A 205 5.29 4.08 5.99
N THR A 206 4.20 3.66 6.63
CA THR A 206 3.24 2.69 6.08
C THR A 206 1.89 3.33 5.77
N THR A 207 1.80 4.65 5.85
CA THR A 207 0.60 5.43 5.50
C THR A 207 0.54 5.74 4.00
N SER A 208 -0.57 6.29 3.54
CA SER A 208 -0.69 6.86 2.19
C SER A 208 -0.20 8.31 2.08
N VAL A 209 0.33 8.89 3.17
CA VAL A 209 0.78 10.29 3.17
C VAL A 209 2.10 10.42 2.42
N GLY A 210 2.08 11.19 1.36
CA GLY A 210 3.18 11.31 0.40
C GLY A 210 2.88 10.71 -0.97
N PHE A 211 1.80 9.90 -1.11
CA PHE A 211 1.40 9.30 -2.39
C PHE A 211 0.85 10.34 -3.36
N ASP A 212 1.33 10.31 -4.60
CA ASP A 212 0.89 11.24 -5.65
C ASP A 212 -0.35 10.71 -6.36
N SER A 213 -1.50 11.01 -5.80
CA SER A 213 -2.80 10.77 -6.44
C SER A 213 -3.83 11.76 -5.92
N TRP A 214 -4.63 12.30 -6.83
CA TRP A 214 -5.79 13.10 -6.48
C TRP A 214 -6.94 12.19 -6.03
N VAL A 215 -7.29 12.32 -4.75
CA VAL A 215 -8.39 11.57 -4.14
C VAL A 215 -9.62 12.46 -4.07
N LYS A 216 -10.77 11.97 -4.53
CA LYS A 216 -12.08 12.64 -4.44
C LYS A 216 -12.81 12.13 -3.20
N LYS A 217 -13.28 13.05 -2.37
CA LYS A 217 -14.14 12.74 -1.21
C LYS A 217 -15.21 13.83 -1.08
N ASN A 218 -16.49 13.45 -1.09
CA ASN A 218 -17.63 14.38 -1.03
C ASN A 218 -17.53 15.46 -2.12
N LYS A 219 -17.40 15.07 -3.39
CA LYS A 219 -17.23 15.94 -4.57
C LYS A 219 -15.98 16.84 -4.56
N GLU A 220 -15.19 16.84 -3.50
CA GLU A 220 -13.95 17.61 -3.35
C GLU A 220 -12.69 16.74 -3.50
N LEU A 221 -11.59 17.37 -3.89
CA LEU A 221 -10.31 16.74 -4.22
C LEU A 221 -9.22 17.13 -3.22
N PHE A 222 -8.32 16.18 -2.93
CA PHE A 222 -7.09 16.44 -2.19
C PHE A 222 -5.96 15.53 -2.69
N ASN A 223 -4.70 15.93 -2.44
CA ASN A 223 -3.54 15.13 -2.78
C ASN A 223 -2.56 15.10 -1.61
N LEU A 224 -2.17 13.90 -1.19
CA LEU A 224 -1.31 13.69 -0.03
C LEU A 224 0.18 13.85 -0.31
N LYS A 225 0.62 13.99 -1.56
CA LYS A 225 2.05 14.15 -1.92
C LYS A 225 2.70 15.41 -1.33
N PHE A 226 1.89 16.42 -1.03
CA PHE A 226 2.37 17.69 -0.48
C PHE A 226 2.68 17.63 1.02
N PHE A 227 2.31 16.54 1.70
CA PHE A 227 2.42 16.39 3.14
C PHE A 227 3.38 15.27 3.52
N THR A 228 3.87 15.31 4.76
CA THR A 228 4.57 14.19 5.40
C THR A 228 3.64 13.52 6.44
N PRO A 229 3.95 12.33 6.93
CA PRO A 229 3.20 11.70 8.01
C PRO A 229 3.17 12.49 9.32
N PHE A 230 3.97 13.55 9.44
CA PHE A 230 3.99 14.48 10.59
C PHE A 230 2.96 15.62 10.46
N SER A 231 2.14 15.62 9.41
CA SER A 231 1.07 16.59 9.21
C SER A 231 -0.20 16.22 9.95
N ASN A 232 -0.91 17.22 10.47
CA ASN A 232 -2.26 17.05 10.99
C ASN A 232 -3.29 17.04 9.85
N LEU A 233 -3.45 15.90 9.18
CA LEU A 233 -4.31 15.77 8.00
C LEU A 233 -5.82 15.90 8.27
N ILE A 234 -6.26 15.95 9.54
CA ILE A 234 -7.67 16.23 9.88
C ILE A 234 -8.05 17.64 9.42
N LYS A 235 -7.10 18.58 9.46
CA LYS A 235 -7.26 19.97 9.04
C LYS A 235 -7.11 20.21 7.54
N ILE A 236 -6.95 19.17 6.72
CA ILE A 236 -6.74 19.35 5.27
C ILE A 236 -7.95 20.00 4.60
N LYS A 237 -7.71 21.13 3.94
CA LYS A 237 -8.70 21.85 3.14
C LYS A 237 -8.71 21.29 1.72
N LYS A 238 -9.86 20.83 1.25
CA LYS A 238 -10.04 20.24 -0.08
C LYS A 238 -10.43 21.31 -1.12
N ILE A 239 -10.34 20.97 -2.39
CA ILE A 239 -10.68 21.85 -3.53
C ILE A 239 -11.61 21.15 -4.52
N LYS A 240 -12.32 21.96 -5.35
CA LYS A 240 -13.27 21.41 -6.34
C LYS A 240 -12.60 20.90 -7.61
N SER A 241 -11.42 21.38 -7.97
CA SER A 241 -10.69 21.06 -9.20
C SER A 241 -9.25 20.61 -8.93
N LYS A 242 -8.63 19.90 -9.88
CA LYS A 242 -7.21 19.43 -9.79
C LYS A 242 -6.23 20.60 -10.04
N ASN A 243 -6.28 21.65 -9.27
CA ASN A 243 -5.36 22.78 -9.35
C ASN A 243 -4.37 22.74 -8.18
N GLN A 244 -3.09 22.50 -8.47
CA GLN A 244 -2.05 22.34 -7.44
C GLN A 244 -1.82 23.65 -6.67
N SER A 245 -1.68 24.78 -7.37
CA SER A 245 -1.42 26.08 -6.73
C SER A 245 -2.58 26.46 -5.81
N LYS A 246 -3.82 26.32 -6.25
CA LYS A 246 -5.01 26.54 -5.42
C LYS A 246 -5.05 25.64 -4.20
N PHE A 247 -4.67 24.36 -4.35
CA PHE A 247 -4.62 23.41 -3.24
C PHE A 247 -3.54 23.79 -2.22
N ILE A 248 -2.33 24.14 -2.69
CA ILE A 248 -1.20 24.57 -1.85
C ILE A 248 -1.58 25.85 -1.09
N ASN A 249 -2.12 26.87 -1.77
CA ASN A 249 -2.51 28.13 -1.14
C ASN A 249 -3.58 27.91 -0.07
N LYS A 250 -4.62 27.09 -0.36
CA LYS A 250 -5.68 26.79 0.62
C LYS A 250 -5.17 26.04 1.85
N ASN A 251 -4.04 25.33 1.74
CA ASN A 251 -3.43 24.56 2.81
C ASN A 251 -2.09 25.14 3.32
N LYS A 252 -1.78 26.41 3.02
CA LYS A 252 -0.48 27.04 3.32
C LYS A 252 -0.06 26.87 4.78
N GLU A 253 -0.94 27.18 5.73
CA GLU A 253 -0.68 27.06 7.18
C GLU A 253 -0.38 25.59 7.59
N LEU A 254 -1.16 24.63 7.06
CA LEU A 254 -0.96 23.21 7.34
C LEU A 254 0.38 22.72 6.78
N LEU A 255 0.78 23.21 5.60
CA LEU A 255 2.07 22.89 4.99
C LEU A 255 3.25 23.54 5.75
N MET A 256 3.07 24.74 6.28
CA MET A 256 4.07 25.39 7.14
C MET A 256 4.24 24.62 8.46
N THR A 257 3.14 24.24 9.11
CA THR A 257 3.18 23.41 10.34
C THR A 257 3.85 22.05 10.07
N ASP A 258 3.55 21.42 8.93
CA ASP A 258 4.22 20.17 8.51
C ASP A 258 5.74 20.38 8.35
N ARG A 259 6.14 21.49 7.71
CA ARG A 259 7.56 21.84 7.56
C ARG A 259 8.26 22.08 8.90
N MET A 260 7.59 22.75 9.82
CA MET A 260 8.12 23.00 11.18
C MET A 260 8.28 21.69 11.97
N ASN A 261 7.25 20.83 11.94
CA ASN A 261 7.28 19.53 12.62
C ASN A 261 8.41 18.66 12.11
N ILE A 262 8.59 18.59 10.79
CA ILE A 262 9.63 17.74 10.20
C ILE A 262 11.03 18.32 10.46
N LYS A 263 11.21 19.64 10.39
CA LYS A 263 12.47 20.30 10.77
C LYS A 263 12.81 19.97 12.23
N LYS A 264 11.85 20.11 13.15
CA LYS A 264 12.02 19.75 14.56
C LYS A 264 12.34 18.27 14.74
N PHE A 265 11.74 17.39 13.93
CA PHE A 265 12.06 15.95 13.97
C PHE A 265 13.51 15.67 13.60
N PHE A 266 14.07 16.35 12.59
CA PHE A 266 15.46 16.13 12.15
C PHE A 266 16.49 16.83 13.01
N LEU A 267 16.12 17.86 13.79
CA LEU A 267 17.04 18.53 14.69
C LEU A 267 17.62 17.52 15.71
N ASN A 268 18.95 17.44 15.78
CA ASN A 268 19.70 16.57 16.68
C ASN A 268 19.44 15.05 16.51
N ARG A 269 19.07 14.59 15.30
CA ARG A 269 18.89 13.17 14.98
C ARG A 269 19.65 12.76 13.71
N PRO A 270 20.97 12.65 13.78
CA PRO A 270 21.77 12.14 12.66
C PRO A 270 21.58 10.62 12.48
N ASN A 271 21.93 10.12 11.29
CA ASN A 271 22.08 8.69 10.99
C ASN A 271 20.82 7.83 11.15
N ILE A 272 19.64 8.36 10.84
CA ILE A 272 18.40 7.58 10.78
C ILE A 272 18.25 6.98 9.38
N GLU A 273 17.87 5.71 9.29
CA GLU A 273 17.40 5.13 8.03
C GLU A 273 15.89 5.39 7.86
N PHE A 274 15.43 5.68 6.63
CA PHE A 274 14.03 5.93 6.31
C PHE A 274 13.53 4.94 5.27
N LEU A 275 12.47 4.20 5.61
CA LEU A 275 11.72 3.37 4.68
C LEU A 275 10.34 3.97 4.45
N ASP A 276 10.03 4.31 3.21
CA ASP A 276 8.67 4.68 2.80
C ASP A 276 8.13 3.65 1.83
N ILE A 277 7.02 2.97 2.18
CA ILE A 277 6.43 1.95 1.30
C ILE A 277 5.74 2.54 0.07
N ILE A 278 5.70 3.87 -0.04
CA ILE A 278 5.17 4.57 -1.20
C ILE A 278 6.15 4.44 -2.37
N TYR A 279 5.61 4.18 -3.55
CA TYR A 279 6.36 4.01 -4.81
C TYR A 279 6.08 5.13 -5.84
N ASN A 280 5.06 5.92 -5.62
CA ASN A 280 4.71 7.07 -6.45
C ASN A 280 4.37 8.29 -5.57
N PRO A 281 5.22 9.33 -5.58
CA PRO A 281 6.47 9.47 -6.34
C PRO A 281 7.57 8.53 -5.83
N LYS A 282 8.64 8.33 -6.63
CA LYS A 282 9.82 7.54 -6.22
C LYS A 282 10.47 8.04 -4.93
N LYS A 283 10.50 9.36 -4.74
CA LYS A 283 10.90 10.03 -3.50
C LYS A 283 9.74 10.89 -3.00
N THR A 284 9.12 10.48 -1.90
CA THR A 284 8.08 11.27 -1.23
C THR A 284 8.69 12.53 -0.59
N LYS A 285 7.84 13.46 -0.14
CA LYS A 285 8.31 14.64 0.61
C LYS A 285 9.12 14.24 1.83
N LEU A 286 8.71 13.18 2.56
CA LEU A 286 9.45 12.62 3.69
C LEU A 286 10.86 12.18 3.27
N LEU A 287 10.98 11.37 2.21
CA LEU A 287 12.26 10.85 1.75
C LEU A 287 13.18 11.95 1.21
N LYS A 288 12.65 12.95 0.50
CA LYS A 288 13.44 14.10 0.02
C LYS A 288 14.06 14.88 1.17
N ILE A 289 13.28 15.11 2.24
CA ILE A 289 13.77 15.82 3.41
C ILE A 289 14.78 14.96 4.18
N ALA A 290 14.50 13.66 4.35
CA ALA A 290 15.45 12.75 5.00
C ALA A 290 16.81 12.72 4.28
N GLU A 291 16.81 12.62 2.95
CA GLU A 291 18.01 12.65 2.12
C GLU A 291 18.76 13.99 2.23
N PHE A 292 18.04 15.12 2.24
CA PHE A 292 18.62 16.45 2.42
C PHE A 292 19.39 16.58 3.76
N TYR A 293 18.90 15.92 4.81
CA TYR A 293 19.60 15.83 6.10
C TYR A 293 20.63 14.69 6.17
N GLY A 294 21.09 14.14 5.05
CA GLY A 294 22.13 13.11 4.97
C GLY A 294 21.70 11.70 5.39
N ASN A 295 20.39 11.46 5.59
CA ASN A 295 19.91 10.18 6.03
C ASN A 295 19.74 9.19 4.88
N LYS A 296 19.92 7.90 5.16
CA LYS A 296 19.75 6.82 4.18
C LYS A 296 18.28 6.53 3.94
N ILE A 297 17.89 6.48 2.67
CA ILE A 297 16.50 6.33 2.27
C ILE A 297 16.23 5.05 1.47
N TYR A 298 15.06 4.47 1.67
CA TYR A 298 14.51 3.34 0.91
C TYR A 298 13.06 3.66 0.53
N ASN A 299 12.68 3.39 -0.71
CA ASN A 299 11.33 3.61 -1.21
C ASN A 299 10.56 2.30 -1.43
N GLY A 300 9.27 2.41 -1.72
CA GLY A 300 8.39 1.26 -1.90
C GLY A 300 8.45 0.56 -3.25
N LEU A 301 9.38 0.92 -4.15
CA LEU A 301 9.41 0.36 -5.52
C LEU A 301 9.70 -1.13 -5.53
N GLU A 302 10.72 -1.58 -4.77
CA GLU A 302 11.11 -2.99 -4.70
C GLU A 302 10.01 -3.81 -4.02
N MET A 303 9.42 -3.29 -2.93
CA MET A 303 8.26 -3.91 -2.28
C MET A 303 7.11 -4.10 -3.27
N ASN A 304 6.77 -3.04 -4.01
CA ASN A 304 5.66 -3.06 -4.97
C ASN A 304 5.93 -4.01 -6.16
N LEU A 305 7.17 -4.06 -6.66
CA LEU A 305 7.54 -4.96 -7.74
C LEU A 305 7.50 -6.42 -7.30
N THR A 306 8.12 -6.75 -6.17
CA THR A 306 8.21 -8.13 -5.68
C THR A 306 6.82 -8.71 -5.36
N GLN A 307 5.94 -7.92 -4.71
CA GLN A 307 4.56 -8.36 -4.48
C GLN A 307 3.79 -8.57 -5.79
N ALA A 308 4.01 -7.72 -6.79
CA ALA A 308 3.32 -7.85 -8.08
C ALA A 308 3.77 -9.11 -8.85
N ILE A 309 5.07 -9.44 -8.80
CA ILE A 309 5.61 -10.68 -9.39
C ILE A 309 5.01 -11.90 -8.70
N LYS A 310 5.06 -11.95 -7.37
CA LYS A 310 4.52 -13.08 -6.59
C LYS A 310 3.02 -13.25 -6.79
N SER A 311 2.28 -12.15 -6.83
CA SER A 311 0.84 -12.16 -7.12
C SER A 311 0.56 -12.68 -8.55
N PHE A 312 1.32 -12.24 -9.55
CA PHE A 312 1.22 -12.73 -10.92
C PHE A 312 1.46 -14.25 -10.97
N MET A 313 2.54 -14.72 -10.33
CA MET A 313 2.90 -16.14 -10.29
C MET A 313 1.79 -17.00 -9.71
N ILE A 314 1.20 -16.57 -8.58
CA ILE A 314 0.12 -17.30 -7.90
C ILE A 314 -1.14 -17.35 -8.79
N VAL A 315 -1.56 -16.23 -9.35
CA VAL A 315 -2.81 -16.16 -10.17
C VAL A 315 -2.66 -16.92 -11.49
N ASN A 316 -1.50 -16.86 -12.11
CA ASN A 316 -1.26 -17.48 -13.43
C ASN A 316 -0.56 -18.85 -13.35
N LYS A 317 -0.36 -19.40 -12.15
CA LYS A 317 0.33 -20.68 -11.92
C LYS A 317 1.70 -20.75 -12.63
N SER A 318 2.46 -19.66 -12.56
CA SER A 318 3.75 -19.51 -13.25
C SER A 318 4.91 -19.61 -12.25
N ASN A 319 5.98 -20.33 -12.61
CA ASN A 319 7.17 -20.49 -11.78
C ASN A 319 8.37 -19.63 -12.24
N SER A 320 8.23 -18.86 -13.32
CA SER A 320 9.33 -18.14 -13.97
C SER A 320 9.58 -16.75 -13.35
N TYR A 321 10.03 -16.67 -12.09
CA TYR A 321 10.26 -15.40 -11.38
C TYR A 321 11.15 -14.43 -12.18
N ASN A 322 12.31 -14.87 -12.66
CA ASN A 322 13.27 -14.00 -13.36
C ASN A 322 12.73 -13.45 -14.69
N PHE A 323 12.03 -14.28 -15.47
CA PHE A 323 11.36 -13.83 -16.68
C PHE A 323 10.31 -12.76 -16.36
N ILE A 324 9.43 -13.01 -15.41
CA ILE A 324 8.37 -12.08 -15.00
C ILE A 324 8.99 -10.77 -14.50
N LYS A 325 10.02 -10.84 -13.65
CA LYS A 325 10.75 -9.66 -13.15
C LYS A 325 11.33 -8.83 -14.28
N LYS A 326 12.05 -9.47 -15.22
CA LYS A 326 12.63 -8.81 -16.41
C LYS A 326 11.55 -8.08 -17.21
N LYS A 327 10.42 -8.74 -17.48
CA LYS A 327 9.33 -8.14 -18.29
C LYS A 327 8.56 -7.04 -17.54
N MET A 328 8.42 -7.11 -16.22
CA MET A 328 7.79 -6.05 -15.44
C MET A 328 8.65 -4.77 -15.33
N ILE A 329 9.98 -4.91 -15.31
CA ILE A 329 10.93 -3.78 -15.16
C ILE A 329 11.17 -3.10 -16.51
N ASN A 330 11.42 -3.88 -17.57
CA ASN A 330 11.78 -3.33 -18.87
C ASN A 330 10.64 -2.48 -19.45
N ASN A 331 10.96 -1.22 -19.72
CA ASN A 331 10.14 -0.38 -20.57
C ASN A 331 10.33 -0.91 -22.00
N GLY A 332 9.39 -1.72 -22.48
CA GLY A 332 9.27 -2.01 -23.90
C GLY A 332 8.59 -0.88 -24.58
#